data_db426be7a34513ebdf88fb56d7dfb7c2
#
_entry.id   db426be7a34513ebdf88fb56d7dfb7c2
#
_cell.length_a   1.000
_cell.length_b   1.000
_cell.length_c   1.000
_cell.angle_alpha   90.00
_cell.angle_beta   90.00
_cell.angle_gamma   90.00
#
_symmetry.space_group_name_H-M   'P 1'
#
loop_
_entity.id
_entity.type
_entity.pdbx_description
1 polymer ?
#
loop_
_entity_poly.entity_id
_entity_poly.type
_entity_poly.pdbx_seq_one_letter_code
_entity_poly.pdbx_strand_id
1 'polypeptide(L)'
;GPPLEDSFQRCCGLTEAGAAEAVRLYRERYNPIGVYENLPAPGLAEYCRQWRAEGCRLALASSKPEHLCEKVCARFGFAESLEVIAGSQPGAGMTKADVIRLAMERLGLTEAEKRRTVMIGDRKFDVEGAAECGLPCVGVEFFGYAGPGELQAAGAAAVVRTAAELDQYLRS
;
A
#
# COMPACT_ATOMS: atom_id res chain seq x y z
N GLY A 1 5.45 0.60 -6.04
CA GLY A 1 6.41 0.89 -7.13
C GLY A 1 7.28 -0.32 -7.41
N PRO A 2 8.06 -0.32 -8.50
CA PRO A 2 8.97 -1.41 -8.81
C PRO A 2 10.04 -1.58 -7.71
N PRO A 3 10.71 -2.74 -7.63
CA PRO A 3 11.85 -2.93 -6.74
C PRO A 3 12.89 -1.80 -6.89
N LEU A 4 13.59 -1.47 -5.81
CA LEU A 4 14.58 -0.38 -5.83
C LEU A 4 15.71 -0.65 -6.83
N GLU A 5 16.15 -1.90 -6.94
CA GLU A 5 17.15 -2.33 -7.91
C GLU A 5 16.73 -2.00 -9.34
N ASP A 6 15.49 -2.36 -9.72
CA ASP A 6 14.93 -2.05 -11.03
C ASP A 6 14.83 -0.54 -11.27
N SER A 7 14.44 0.21 -10.23
CA SER A 7 14.34 1.66 -10.30
C SER A 7 15.69 2.30 -10.55
N PHE A 8 16.73 1.89 -9.84
CA PHE A 8 18.10 2.42 -10.04
C PHE A 8 18.69 2.04 -11.39
N GLN A 9 18.40 0.85 -11.89
CA GLN A 9 18.84 0.46 -13.23
C GLN A 9 18.12 1.28 -14.33
N ARG A 10 16.78 1.34 -14.27
CA ARG A 10 15.97 1.96 -15.34
C ARG A 10 16.01 3.49 -15.32
N CYS A 11 15.95 4.10 -14.14
CA CYS A 11 15.87 5.56 -14.02
C CYS A 11 17.23 6.23 -13.92
N CYS A 12 18.24 5.55 -13.38
CA CYS A 12 19.58 6.08 -13.18
C CYS A 12 20.63 5.47 -14.10
N GLY A 13 20.25 4.48 -14.92
CA GLY A 13 21.17 3.82 -15.86
C GLY A 13 22.30 3.03 -15.19
N LEU A 14 22.12 2.62 -13.92
CA LEU A 14 23.15 1.88 -13.21
C LEU A 14 23.24 0.43 -13.68
N THR A 15 24.45 -0.12 -13.63
CA THR A 15 24.66 -1.55 -13.78
C THR A 15 24.03 -2.31 -12.59
N GLU A 16 23.85 -3.62 -12.70
CA GLU A 16 23.34 -4.46 -11.62
C GLU A 16 24.13 -4.26 -10.32
N ALA A 17 25.48 -4.31 -10.41
CA ALA A 17 26.35 -4.07 -9.25
C ALA A 17 26.22 -2.66 -8.69
N GLY A 18 26.11 -1.64 -9.56
CA GLY A 18 25.89 -0.25 -9.16
C GLY A 18 24.52 -0.06 -8.49
N ALA A 19 23.48 -0.71 -9.01
CA ALA A 19 22.15 -0.67 -8.43
C ALA A 19 22.11 -1.32 -7.04
N ALA A 20 22.78 -2.48 -6.84
CA ALA A 20 22.87 -3.14 -5.56
C ALA A 20 23.58 -2.25 -4.51
N GLU A 21 24.66 -1.57 -4.88
CA GLU A 21 25.36 -0.63 -3.98
C GLU A 21 24.49 0.61 -3.69
N ALA A 22 23.79 1.15 -4.69
CA ALA A 22 22.87 2.27 -4.49
C ALA A 22 21.73 1.89 -3.52
N VAL A 23 21.18 0.69 -3.63
CA VAL A 23 20.16 0.17 -2.70
C VAL A 23 20.72 0.04 -1.29
N ARG A 24 21.95 -0.44 -1.14
CA ARG A 24 22.60 -0.53 0.17
C ARG A 24 22.71 0.85 0.84
N LEU A 25 23.27 1.84 0.13
CA LEU A 25 23.40 3.22 0.60
C LEU A 25 22.05 3.88 0.88
N TYR A 26 21.06 3.65 0.02
CA TYR A 26 19.68 4.13 0.23
C TYR A 26 19.12 3.59 1.55
N ARG A 27 19.26 2.28 1.80
CA ARG A 27 18.73 1.63 3.01
C ARG A 27 19.43 2.10 4.29
N GLU A 28 20.72 2.41 4.25
CA GLU A 28 21.48 2.94 5.39
C GLU A 28 20.89 4.27 5.90
N ARG A 29 20.42 5.13 4.99
CA ARG A 29 19.76 6.37 5.38
C ARG A 29 18.26 6.19 5.60
N TYR A 30 17.61 5.44 4.68
CA TYR A 30 16.15 5.33 4.70
C TYR A 30 15.65 4.63 5.97
N ASN A 31 16.25 3.52 6.38
CA ASN A 31 15.76 2.72 7.49
C ASN A 31 15.77 3.44 8.85
N PRO A 32 16.80 4.21 9.23
CA PRO A 32 16.79 4.94 10.50
C PRO A 32 16.12 6.33 10.43
N ILE A 33 16.12 6.98 9.26
CA ILE A 33 15.72 8.40 9.13
C ILE A 33 14.58 8.56 8.12
N GLY A 34 14.82 8.20 6.86
CA GLY A 34 13.90 8.46 5.76
C GLY A 34 12.53 7.79 5.92
N VAL A 35 12.47 6.68 6.64
CA VAL A 35 11.21 5.98 6.95
C VAL A 35 10.21 6.86 7.71
N TYR A 36 10.69 7.88 8.41
CA TYR A 36 9.85 8.82 9.15
C TYR A 36 9.64 10.16 8.42
N GLU A 37 10.31 10.38 7.30
CA GLU A 37 10.17 11.58 6.45
C GLU A 37 8.98 11.42 5.48
N ASN A 38 7.81 11.06 6.03
CA ASN A 38 6.57 10.87 5.29
C ASN A 38 5.52 11.85 5.81
N LEU A 39 4.56 12.16 4.94
CA LEU A 39 3.36 12.89 5.31
C LEU A 39 2.15 12.00 5.04
N PRO A 40 1.38 11.64 6.07
CA PRO A 40 0.13 10.90 5.86
C PRO A 40 -0.90 11.78 5.16
N ALA A 41 -1.84 11.17 4.45
CA ALA A 41 -2.96 11.90 3.86
C ALA A 41 -3.77 12.58 4.98
N PRO A 42 -4.10 13.87 4.84
CA PRO A 42 -4.84 14.61 5.86
C PRO A 42 -6.15 13.90 6.25
N GLY A 43 -6.38 13.72 7.54
CA GLY A 43 -7.59 13.10 8.09
C GLY A 43 -7.67 11.57 7.94
N LEU A 44 -6.78 10.92 7.21
CA LEU A 44 -6.91 9.48 6.94
C LEU A 44 -6.82 8.63 8.22
N ALA A 45 -5.97 8.99 9.17
CA ALA A 45 -5.86 8.27 10.43
C ALA A 45 -7.15 8.37 11.27
N GLU A 46 -7.83 9.52 11.23
CA GLU A 46 -9.14 9.73 11.86
C GLU A 46 -10.20 8.85 11.23
N TYR A 47 -10.26 8.80 9.90
CA TYR A 47 -11.19 7.93 9.18
C TYR A 47 -10.91 6.44 9.47
N CYS A 48 -9.66 6.01 9.54
CA CYS A 48 -9.33 4.65 9.92
C CYS A 48 -9.86 4.29 11.31
N ARG A 49 -9.72 5.19 12.31
CA ARG A 49 -10.30 4.98 13.64
C ARG A 49 -11.83 4.92 13.60
N GLN A 50 -12.47 5.78 12.82
CA GLN A 50 -13.91 5.80 12.66
C GLN A 50 -14.42 4.51 12.01
N TRP A 51 -13.85 4.09 10.88
CA TRP A 51 -14.23 2.84 10.21
C TRP A 51 -14.03 1.64 11.12
N ARG A 52 -12.96 1.64 11.92
CA ARG A 52 -12.72 0.58 12.90
C ARG A 52 -13.79 0.56 13.98
N ALA A 53 -14.21 1.71 14.52
CA ALA A 53 -15.28 1.85 15.50
C ALA A 53 -16.65 1.42 14.95
N GLU A 54 -16.86 1.56 13.64
CA GLU A 54 -18.06 1.13 12.92
C GLU A 54 -18.04 -0.37 12.55
N GLY A 55 -16.98 -1.10 12.95
CA GLY A 55 -16.87 -2.55 12.75
C GLY A 55 -16.16 -2.97 11.46
N CYS A 56 -15.57 -2.03 10.70
CA CYS A 56 -14.73 -2.39 9.57
C CYS A 56 -13.44 -3.06 10.05
N ARG A 57 -13.01 -4.09 9.33
CA ARG A 57 -11.71 -4.73 9.52
C ARG A 57 -10.70 -4.10 8.59
N LEU A 58 -9.61 -3.56 9.14
CA LEU A 58 -8.61 -2.83 8.37
C LEU A 58 -7.29 -3.57 8.37
N ALA A 59 -6.67 -3.64 7.21
CA ALA A 59 -5.33 -4.20 7.05
C ALA A 59 -4.49 -3.34 6.12
N LEU A 60 -3.18 -3.33 6.33
CA LEU A 60 -2.20 -2.81 5.39
C LEU A 60 -1.63 -3.95 4.55
N ALA A 61 -1.57 -3.77 3.23
CA ALA A 61 -0.86 -4.63 2.29
C ALA A 61 0.12 -3.78 1.45
N SER A 62 1.40 -3.84 1.75
CA SER A 62 2.42 -2.96 1.16
C SER A 62 3.61 -3.72 0.59
N SER A 63 4.12 -3.28 -0.57
CA SER A 63 5.39 -3.76 -1.12
C SER A 63 6.62 -3.28 -0.30
N LYS A 64 6.43 -2.37 0.65
CA LYS A 64 7.46 -1.97 1.61
C LYS A 64 7.75 -3.13 2.58
N PRO A 65 9.01 -3.34 3.03
CA PRO A 65 9.33 -4.33 4.07
C PRO A 65 8.45 -4.18 5.31
N GLU A 66 7.93 -5.29 5.83
CA GLU A 66 6.93 -5.30 6.91
C GLU A 66 7.36 -4.52 8.15
N HIS A 67 8.59 -4.72 8.62
CA HIS A 67 9.13 -3.98 9.77
C HIS A 67 9.21 -2.45 9.58
N LEU A 68 9.27 -1.98 8.32
CA LEU A 68 9.19 -0.55 8.00
C LEU A 68 7.74 -0.06 7.95
N CYS A 69 6.81 -0.92 7.50
CA CYS A 69 5.38 -0.62 7.57
C CYS A 69 4.93 -0.43 9.02
N GLU A 70 5.35 -1.32 9.92
CA GLU A 70 5.06 -1.23 11.36
C GLU A 70 5.55 0.10 11.96
N LYS A 71 6.79 0.50 11.64
CA LYS A 71 7.36 1.80 12.09
C LYS A 71 6.53 2.99 11.60
N VAL A 72 6.14 3.00 10.33
CA VAL A 72 5.34 4.08 9.74
C VAL A 72 3.95 4.11 10.37
N CYS A 73 3.28 2.96 10.50
CA CYS A 73 1.95 2.88 11.08
C CYS A 73 1.94 3.34 12.55
N ALA A 74 2.94 2.92 13.33
CA ALA A 74 3.08 3.36 14.72
C ALA A 74 3.33 4.87 14.83
N ARG A 75 4.21 5.41 13.97
CA ARG A 75 4.57 6.85 13.99
C ARG A 75 3.41 7.76 13.67
N PHE A 76 2.52 7.35 12.75
CA PHE A 76 1.45 8.20 12.21
C PHE A 76 0.05 7.82 12.70
N GLY A 77 -0.06 6.98 13.73
CA GLY A 77 -1.33 6.67 14.41
C GLY A 77 -2.27 5.73 13.64
N PHE A 78 -1.74 4.90 12.75
CA PHE A 78 -2.52 3.89 12.02
C PHE A 78 -2.52 2.52 12.73
N ALA A 79 -1.48 2.21 13.50
CA ALA A 79 -1.26 0.87 14.06
C ALA A 79 -2.45 0.35 14.88
N GLU A 80 -3.09 1.22 15.68
CA GLU A 80 -4.23 0.86 16.54
C GLU A 80 -5.50 0.54 15.75
N SER A 81 -5.61 1.05 14.51
CA SER A 81 -6.76 0.81 13.64
C SER A 81 -6.60 -0.42 12.77
N LEU A 82 -5.39 -0.94 12.59
CA LEU A 82 -5.08 -2.06 11.70
C LEU A 82 -5.08 -3.39 12.48
N GLU A 83 -5.81 -4.40 12.00
CA GLU A 83 -5.74 -5.76 12.53
C GLU A 83 -4.49 -6.50 12.00
N VAL A 84 -4.10 -6.17 10.77
CA VAL A 84 -2.98 -6.80 10.09
C VAL A 84 -2.12 -5.74 9.42
N ILE A 85 -0.81 -5.86 9.58
CA ILE A 85 0.19 -5.16 8.79
C ILE A 85 0.94 -6.23 8.00
N ALA A 86 0.71 -6.29 6.70
CA ALA A 86 1.40 -7.17 5.78
C ALA A 86 2.32 -6.34 4.88
N GLY A 87 3.61 -6.64 4.95
CA GLY A 87 4.65 -6.05 4.13
C GLY A 87 5.40 -7.11 3.34
N SER A 88 6.25 -6.70 2.40
CA SER A 88 7.13 -7.63 1.71
C SER A 88 8.13 -8.25 2.68
N GLN A 89 8.43 -9.54 2.45
CA GLN A 89 9.45 -10.25 3.21
C GLN A 89 10.80 -10.16 2.48
N PRO A 90 11.92 -9.97 3.21
CA PRO A 90 13.24 -9.89 2.59
C PRO A 90 13.55 -11.13 1.75
N GLY A 91 14.00 -10.91 0.51
CA GLY A 91 14.42 -12.00 -0.39
C GLY A 91 13.28 -12.81 -1.03
N ALA A 92 12.02 -12.57 -0.69
CA ALA A 92 10.90 -13.37 -1.18
C ALA A 92 10.40 -12.97 -2.59
N GLY A 93 10.85 -11.85 -3.16
CA GLY A 93 10.41 -11.39 -4.49
C GLY A 93 8.88 -11.21 -4.61
N MET A 94 8.20 -10.86 -3.51
CA MET A 94 6.74 -10.79 -3.44
C MET A 94 6.17 -9.73 -4.38
N THR A 95 5.17 -10.11 -5.16
CA THR A 95 4.33 -9.19 -5.93
C THR A 95 3.34 -8.46 -5.02
N LYS A 96 2.64 -7.43 -5.54
CA LYS A 96 1.55 -6.79 -4.79
C LYS A 96 0.43 -7.80 -4.47
N ALA A 97 0.09 -8.67 -5.40
CA ALA A 97 -0.90 -9.72 -5.20
C ALA A 97 -0.52 -10.67 -4.05
N ASP A 98 0.76 -11.05 -3.93
CA ASP A 98 1.23 -11.92 -2.85
C ASP A 98 1.06 -11.27 -1.48
N VAL A 99 1.37 -9.96 -1.38
CA VAL A 99 1.18 -9.23 -0.13
C VAL A 99 -0.30 -9.05 0.23
N ILE A 100 -1.16 -8.85 -0.78
CA ILE A 100 -2.62 -8.80 -0.57
C ILE A 100 -3.13 -10.16 -0.08
N ARG A 101 -2.71 -11.27 -0.70
CA ARG A 101 -3.07 -12.64 -0.25
C ARG A 101 -2.62 -12.88 1.19
N LEU A 102 -1.40 -12.48 1.52
CA LEU A 102 -0.88 -12.59 2.89
C LEU A 102 -1.73 -11.79 3.90
N ALA A 103 -2.16 -10.57 3.55
CA ALA A 103 -3.04 -9.78 4.40
C ALA A 103 -4.41 -10.45 4.59
N MET A 104 -5.00 -10.98 3.51
CA MET A 104 -6.29 -11.70 3.54
C MET A 104 -6.21 -12.97 4.39
N GLU A 105 -5.12 -13.74 4.25
CA GLU A 105 -4.85 -14.96 5.04
C GLU A 105 -4.72 -14.62 6.53
N ARG A 106 -3.93 -13.62 6.89
CA ARG A 106 -3.76 -13.18 8.28
C ARG A 106 -5.05 -12.63 8.90
N LEU A 107 -5.90 -11.99 8.09
CA LEU A 107 -7.25 -11.61 8.52
C LEU A 107 -8.18 -12.83 8.67
N GLY A 108 -7.84 -13.98 8.12
CA GLY A 108 -8.70 -15.17 8.12
C GLY A 108 -10.01 -14.94 7.37
N LEU A 109 -9.98 -14.20 6.23
CA LEU A 109 -11.19 -13.85 5.51
C LEU A 109 -11.91 -15.07 4.94
N THR A 110 -13.20 -15.17 5.24
CA THR A 110 -14.10 -16.10 4.58
C THR A 110 -14.45 -15.63 3.17
N GLU A 111 -14.97 -16.52 2.30
CA GLU A 111 -15.42 -16.14 0.96
C GLU A 111 -16.56 -15.11 0.97
N ALA A 112 -17.36 -15.06 2.03
CA ALA A 112 -18.39 -14.04 2.21
C ALA A 112 -17.78 -12.67 2.51
N GLU A 113 -16.73 -12.62 3.34
CA GLU A 113 -16.02 -11.40 3.70
C GLU A 113 -15.19 -10.86 2.53
N LYS A 114 -14.58 -11.73 1.72
CA LYS A 114 -13.87 -11.33 0.50
C LYS A 114 -14.76 -10.52 -0.45
N ARG A 115 -16.03 -10.93 -0.62
CA ARG A 115 -17.00 -10.20 -1.46
C ARG A 115 -17.34 -8.80 -0.96
N ARG A 116 -17.02 -8.51 0.30
CA ARG A 116 -17.24 -7.21 0.96
C ARG A 116 -15.92 -6.47 1.23
N THR A 117 -14.82 -7.00 0.71
CA THR A 117 -13.49 -6.42 0.87
C THR A 117 -13.16 -5.58 -0.35
N VAL A 118 -12.56 -4.43 -0.12
CA VAL A 118 -12.05 -3.54 -1.16
C VAL A 118 -10.59 -3.21 -0.87
N MET A 119 -9.77 -3.20 -1.92
CA MET A 119 -8.41 -2.65 -1.85
C MET A 119 -8.45 -1.14 -2.04
N ILE A 120 -7.60 -0.43 -1.34
CA ILE A 120 -7.37 1.01 -1.54
C ILE A 120 -5.91 1.17 -1.93
N GLY A 121 -5.64 1.81 -3.06
CA GLY A 121 -4.28 1.92 -3.57
C GLY A 121 -4.04 3.16 -4.42
N ASP A 122 -2.78 3.59 -4.53
CA ASP A 122 -2.37 4.83 -5.20
C ASP A 122 -1.63 4.59 -6.52
N ARG A 123 -1.39 3.33 -6.89
CA ARG A 123 -0.70 2.96 -8.12
C ARG A 123 -1.41 1.81 -8.85
N LYS A 124 -1.18 1.72 -10.16
CA LYS A 124 -1.70 0.61 -10.98
C LYS A 124 -1.40 -0.78 -10.41
N PHE A 125 -0.25 -0.95 -9.77
CA PHE A 125 0.14 -2.23 -9.15
C PHE A 125 -0.83 -2.67 -8.05
N ASP A 126 -1.44 -1.72 -7.33
CA ASP A 126 -2.46 -2.00 -6.32
C ASP A 126 -3.74 -2.50 -6.97
N VAL A 127 -4.14 -1.85 -8.08
CA VAL A 127 -5.33 -2.22 -8.86
C VAL A 127 -5.15 -3.60 -9.49
N GLU A 128 -4.02 -3.81 -10.18
CA GLU A 128 -3.67 -5.08 -10.83
C GLU A 128 -3.58 -6.22 -9.81
N GLY A 129 -2.88 -6.00 -8.68
CA GLY A 129 -2.73 -6.99 -7.61
C GLY A 129 -4.06 -7.31 -6.90
N ALA A 130 -4.93 -6.33 -6.72
CA ALA A 130 -6.28 -6.56 -6.17
C ALA A 130 -7.12 -7.41 -7.14
N ALA A 131 -7.09 -7.11 -8.44
CA ALA A 131 -7.79 -7.87 -9.46
C ALA A 131 -7.33 -9.33 -9.51
N GLU A 132 -6.03 -9.61 -9.40
CA GLU A 132 -5.49 -10.97 -9.30
C GLU A 132 -5.98 -11.73 -8.05
N CYS A 133 -6.35 -11.00 -6.99
CA CYS A 133 -6.92 -11.55 -5.76
C CYS A 133 -8.46 -11.61 -5.77
N GLY A 134 -9.10 -11.17 -6.86
CA GLY A 134 -10.56 -11.10 -6.98
C GLY A 134 -11.20 -9.98 -6.14
N LEU A 135 -10.44 -8.93 -5.81
CA LEU A 135 -10.93 -7.78 -5.05
C LEU A 135 -11.12 -6.56 -5.97
N PRO A 136 -12.18 -5.76 -5.78
CA PRO A 136 -12.23 -4.43 -6.36
C PRO A 136 -11.16 -3.53 -5.71
N CYS A 137 -10.68 -2.52 -6.45
CA CYS A 137 -9.76 -1.52 -5.95
C CYS A 137 -10.31 -0.11 -6.15
N VAL A 138 -10.30 0.68 -5.09
CA VAL A 138 -10.51 2.13 -5.16
C VAL A 138 -9.14 2.80 -5.28
N GLY A 139 -8.95 3.50 -6.38
CA GLY A 139 -7.75 4.30 -6.61
C GLY A 139 -7.78 5.60 -5.80
N VAL A 140 -6.66 5.98 -5.18
CA VAL A 140 -6.53 7.24 -4.45
C VAL A 140 -5.44 8.12 -5.05
N GLU A 141 -5.79 9.38 -5.35
CA GLU A 141 -4.87 10.40 -5.88
C GLU A 141 -4.54 11.46 -4.82
N PHE A 142 -4.31 11.05 -3.57
CA PHE A 142 -4.07 11.98 -2.45
C PHE A 142 -2.81 12.81 -2.62
N PHE A 143 -1.77 12.28 -3.26
CA PHE A 143 -0.46 12.92 -3.43
C PHE A 143 -0.01 12.99 -4.89
N GLY A 144 -0.83 12.55 -5.85
CA GLY A 144 -0.50 12.59 -7.27
C GLY A 144 0.66 11.68 -7.68
N TYR A 145 0.85 10.54 -7.04
CA TYR A 145 1.88 9.57 -7.42
C TYR A 145 1.52 8.76 -8.67
N ALA A 146 0.24 8.57 -8.94
CA ALA A 146 -0.22 7.96 -10.18
C ALA A 146 -0.06 8.93 -11.36
N GLY A 147 0.31 8.42 -12.51
CA GLY A 147 0.25 9.18 -13.76
C GLY A 147 -1.20 9.52 -14.15
N PRO A 148 -1.42 10.54 -14.99
CA PRO A 148 -2.76 10.88 -15.45
C PRO A 148 -3.49 9.66 -16.05
N GLY A 149 -4.65 9.29 -15.48
CA GLY A 149 -5.45 8.15 -15.93
C GLY A 149 -4.87 6.76 -15.63
N GLU A 150 -3.77 6.67 -14.89
CA GLU A 150 -3.09 5.39 -14.56
C GLU A 150 -4.05 4.43 -13.85
N LEU A 151 -4.76 4.91 -12.83
CA LEU A 151 -5.64 4.09 -12.01
C LEU A 151 -6.89 3.63 -12.78
N GLN A 152 -7.48 4.53 -13.57
CA GLN A 152 -8.62 4.20 -14.43
C GLN A 152 -8.24 3.16 -15.49
N ALA A 153 -7.09 3.36 -16.15
CA ALA A 153 -6.59 2.44 -17.18
C ALA A 153 -6.26 1.05 -16.60
N ALA A 154 -5.85 0.98 -15.34
CA ALA A 154 -5.63 -0.28 -14.64
C ALA A 154 -6.92 -0.99 -14.19
N GLY A 155 -8.09 -0.33 -14.28
CA GLY A 155 -9.39 -0.91 -13.93
C GLY A 155 -9.85 -0.64 -12.50
N ALA A 156 -9.41 0.49 -11.89
CA ALA A 156 -9.93 0.90 -10.59
C ALA A 156 -11.45 1.08 -10.62
N ALA A 157 -12.16 0.57 -9.61
CA ALA A 157 -13.62 0.66 -9.49
C ALA A 157 -14.11 2.12 -9.32
N ALA A 158 -13.27 2.94 -8.68
CA ALA A 158 -13.44 4.38 -8.57
C ALA A 158 -12.07 5.03 -8.35
N VAL A 159 -11.96 6.35 -8.57
CA VAL A 159 -10.77 7.13 -8.23
C VAL A 159 -11.21 8.35 -7.43
N VAL A 160 -10.62 8.52 -6.25
CA VAL A 160 -10.93 9.60 -5.30
C VAL A 160 -9.69 10.40 -4.95
N ARG A 161 -9.85 11.67 -4.56
CA ARG A 161 -8.75 12.62 -4.35
C ARG A 161 -8.56 13.04 -2.91
N THR A 162 -9.53 12.73 -2.05
CA THR A 162 -9.49 13.09 -0.63
C THR A 162 -9.95 11.93 0.23
N ALA A 163 -9.54 11.91 1.50
CA ALA A 163 -10.01 10.92 2.46
C ALA A 163 -11.53 11.02 2.69
N ALA A 164 -12.11 12.22 2.56
CA ALA A 164 -13.56 12.43 2.65
C ALA A 164 -14.31 11.80 1.47
N GLU A 165 -13.80 11.94 0.25
CA GLU A 165 -14.39 11.28 -0.93
C GLU A 165 -14.28 9.75 -0.80
N LEU A 166 -13.17 9.24 -0.24
CA LEU A 166 -13.02 7.81 0.03
C LEU A 166 -14.07 7.33 1.04
N ASP A 167 -14.26 8.06 2.15
CA ASP A 167 -15.30 7.72 3.14
C ASP A 167 -16.69 7.71 2.52
N GLN A 168 -17.03 8.72 1.72
CA GLN A 168 -18.30 8.79 1.01
C GLN A 168 -18.50 7.57 0.08
N TYR A 169 -17.48 7.19 -0.67
CA TYR A 169 -17.53 6.01 -1.55
C TYR A 169 -17.74 4.72 -0.76
N LEU A 170 -17.04 4.54 0.35
CA LEU A 170 -17.14 3.31 1.17
C LEU A 170 -18.51 3.15 1.86
N ARG A 171 -19.28 4.23 1.98
CA ARG A 171 -20.65 4.24 2.56
C ARG A 171 -21.75 4.10 1.53
N SER A 172 -21.46 4.21 0.22
CA SER A 172 -22.44 4.09 -0.86
C SER A 172 -22.69 2.63 -1.23
#